data_51026f3dcc033e14d2a71e145b64c188
#
_entry.id   51026f3dcc033e14d2a71e145b64c188
#
_cell.length_a   1.000
_cell.length_b   1.000
_cell.length_c   1.000
_cell.angle_alpha   90.00
_cell.angle_beta   90.00
_cell.angle_gamma   90.00
#
_symmetry.space_group_name_H-M   'P 1'
#
loop_
_entity.id
_entity.type
_entity.pdbx_description
1 polymer ?
#
loop_
_entity_poly.entity_id
_entity_poly.type
_entity_poly.pdbx_seq_one_letter_code
_entity_poly.pdbx_strand_id
1 'polypeptide(L)'
;MTRTPSPLAPARPDGTADGAAGALAQAPEPAEPRRGTLATYGELPRLAGKAFLPIAFLARLPFSMITIGTLLLVTTTTGSLALGGLASAAAAVGTALGGPTQGSLADRIGQRKVLLVVVPLNVLAVVALVQAASTGAASGVILGAAVLVGAFAPQVGPLARVRWIAMTQHRPRTLLAAMGYESTADEIGFVLGPALVGILASVWSPQAAMLFAAAVCAVFGLAFALHPTATPGAPKPSAAAQAAAGADAHGSFVGLLRRVLVPVLGMLAMGMLFGSTQTAVTSFMRDAGAEEQAGLVYAVLGFGSAITALAVVALPASFGARSRWVSFASGLTVTAVLAFLAGGSGSLGALIGALALLGLFVGPVMVTIFTVGGDLSPSSRSGAAMTMLASANVVGVALGASVGGQVAEGVGTAAAFALPAVAAVLLVVTGLSLRSRPAHVDTTALPPAPGVV
;
A
#
# COMPACT_ATOMS: atom_id res chain seq x y z
N MET A 1 -66.99 42.46 59.83
CA MET A 1 -67.03 41.12 59.27
C MET A 1 -66.73 41.22 57.77
N THR A 2 -65.50 41.19 57.38
CA THR A 2 -65.06 41.40 56.02
C THR A 2 -64.21 40.18 55.67
N ARG A 3 -64.68 39.35 54.72
CA ARG A 3 -63.94 38.21 54.15
C ARG A 3 -62.97 38.72 53.08
N THR A 4 -61.68 38.48 53.29
CA THR A 4 -60.66 38.64 52.27
C THR A 4 -60.65 37.45 51.31
N PRO A 5 -60.50 37.64 49.97
CA PRO A 5 -60.33 36.56 49.04
C PRO A 5 -58.88 36.11 48.94
N SER A 6 -58.68 34.77 48.85
CA SER A 6 -57.35 34.11 48.57
C SER A 6 -56.85 34.44 47.18
N PRO A 7 -55.52 34.51 46.99
CA PRO A 7 -54.92 34.73 45.68
C PRO A 7 -54.90 33.45 44.84
N LEU A 8 -55.25 33.61 43.58
CA LEU A 8 -55.16 32.59 42.47
C LEU A 8 -53.71 32.12 42.25
N ALA A 9 -53.55 30.80 42.13
CA ALA A 9 -52.30 30.18 41.74
C ALA A 9 -51.96 30.52 40.27
N PRO A 10 -50.68 30.67 39.87
CA PRO A 10 -50.31 30.91 38.49
C PRO A 10 -50.44 29.63 37.66
N ALA A 11 -51.02 29.77 36.45
CA ALA A 11 -51.15 28.74 35.44
C ALA A 11 -49.77 28.24 35.00
N ARG A 12 -49.63 26.91 34.86
CA ARG A 12 -48.49 26.25 34.22
C ARG A 12 -48.54 26.56 32.72
N PRO A 13 -47.40 26.95 32.08
CA PRO A 13 -47.34 26.96 30.62
C PRO A 13 -47.21 25.53 30.13
N ASP A 14 -48.11 25.14 29.20
CA ASP A 14 -48.11 23.87 28.49
C ASP A 14 -46.77 23.68 27.73
N GLY A 15 -46.19 22.51 27.95
CA GLY A 15 -44.95 22.08 27.29
C GLY A 15 -45.17 21.67 25.84
N THR A 16 -44.87 22.55 24.91
CA THR A 16 -44.68 22.22 23.48
C THR A 16 -43.60 23.05 22.81
N ALA A 17 -42.43 23.12 23.41
CA ALA A 17 -41.28 23.84 22.81
C ALA A 17 -39.93 23.07 22.85
N ASP A 18 -39.93 21.76 23.16
CA ASP A 18 -38.70 20.96 23.23
C ASP A 18 -38.49 20.00 22.06
N GLY A 19 -39.23 20.15 20.95
CA GLY A 19 -39.09 19.34 19.76
C GLY A 19 -38.30 19.92 18.58
N ALA A 20 -37.84 21.18 18.67
CA ALA A 20 -37.29 21.91 17.51
C ALA A 20 -35.76 22.15 17.55
N ALA A 21 -35.06 21.71 18.58
CA ALA A 21 -33.61 21.97 18.72
C ALA A 21 -32.71 20.81 18.23
N GLY A 22 -33.28 19.74 17.71
CA GLY A 22 -32.53 18.51 17.29
C GLY A 22 -32.33 18.27 15.80
N ALA A 23 -32.88 19.09 14.94
CA ALA A 23 -32.77 18.93 13.48
C ALA A 23 -32.12 20.11 12.79
N LEU A 24 -30.92 20.48 13.20
CA LEU A 24 -30.01 21.14 12.25
C LEU A 24 -29.62 20.08 11.23
N ALA A 25 -30.45 19.95 10.16
CA ALA A 25 -30.11 19.22 8.96
C ALA A 25 -28.76 19.77 8.49
N GLN A 26 -27.70 18.96 8.63
CA GLN A 26 -26.42 19.26 8.00
C GLN A 26 -26.71 19.53 6.53
N ALA A 27 -26.47 20.75 6.08
CA ALA A 27 -26.59 21.12 4.68
C ALA A 27 -25.82 20.07 3.83
N PRO A 28 -26.36 19.60 2.70
CA PRO A 28 -25.68 18.65 1.86
C PRO A 28 -24.32 19.28 1.50
N GLU A 29 -23.23 18.55 1.82
CA GLU A 29 -21.89 18.98 1.42
C GLU A 29 -21.85 19.23 -0.08
N PRO A 30 -21.24 20.34 -0.53
CA PRO A 30 -21.15 20.65 -1.96
C PRO A 30 -20.43 19.50 -2.67
N ALA A 31 -21.11 18.89 -3.64
CA ALA A 31 -20.55 17.82 -4.47
C ALA A 31 -19.23 18.29 -5.07
N GLU A 32 -18.20 17.44 -4.97
CA GLU A 32 -16.86 17.74 -5.52
C GLU A 32 -17.01 18.10 -7.02
N PRO A 33 -16.55 19.27 -7.47
CA PRO A 33 -16.74 19.71 -8.85
C PRO A 33 -16.10 18.70 -9.82
N ARG A 34 -16.80 18.35 -10.92
CA ARG A 34 -16.29 17.45 -11.96
C ARG A 34 -15.14 18.14 -12.71
N ARG A 35 -13.94 18.09 -12.16
CA ARG A 35 -12.71 18.55 -12.81
C ARG A 35 -12.15 17.46 -13.71
N GLY A 36 -11.47 17.84 -14.80
CA GLY A 36 -10.75 16.90 -15.66
C GLY A 36 -9.64 16.15 -14.89
N THR A 37 -9.26 14.97 -15.36
CA THR A 37 -8.27 14.08 -14.73
C THR A 37 -6.96 14.82 -14.38
N LEU A 38 -6.38 15.57 -15.33
CA LEU A 38 -5.14 16.32 -15.09
C LEU A 38 -5.29 17.41 -14.03
N ALA A 39 -6.45 18.09 -13.99
CA ALA A 39 -6.72 19.09 -12.96
C ALA A 39 -6.77 18.49 -11.56
N THR A 40 -7.30 17.26 -11.43
CA THR A 40 -7.34 16.53 -10.15
C THR A 40 -5.93 16.19 -9.67
N TYR A 41 -5.03 15.71 -10.54
CA TYR A 41 -3.62 15.51 -10.17
C TYR A 41 -2.90 16.83 -9.85
N GLY A 42 -3.24 17.93 -10.51
CA GLY A 42 -2.72 19.27 -10.21
C GLY A 42 -3.09 19.80 -8.81
N GLU A 43 -4.07 19.20 -8.13
CA GLU A 43 -4.41 19.51 -6.74
C GLU A 43 -3.45 18.89 -5.72
N LEU A 44 -2.81 17.74 -6.03
CA LEU A 44 -1.94 17.05 -5.11
C LEU A 44 -0.79 17.92 -4.58
N PRO A 45 0.01 18.60 -5.44
CA PRO A 45 1.06 19.49 -4.95
C PRO A 45 0.51 20.75 -4.24
N ARG A 46 -0.74 21.15 -4.51
CA ARG A 46 -1.38 22.29 -3.79
C ARG A 46 -1.78 21.90 -2.36
N LEU A 47 -2.24 20.66 -2.16
CA LEU A 47 -2.64 20.15 -0.86
C LEU A 47 -1.43 19.78 0.01
N ALA A 48 -0.47 19.07 -0.53
CA ALA A 48 0.65 18.52 0.23
C ALA A 48 1.90 19.44 0.22
N GLY A 49 1.95 20.45 -0.64
CA GLY A 49 3.15 21.22 -0.94
C GLY A 49 3.97 20.59 -2.07
N LYS A 50 4.65 21.45 -2.87
CA LYS A 50 5.41 21.01 -4.05
C LYS A 50 6.55 20.04 -3.73
N ALA A 51 7.14 20.15 -2.54
CA ALA A 51 8.26 19.30 -2.11
C ALA A 51 7.82 17.90 -1.66
N PHE A 52 6.55 17.70 -1.30
CA PHE A 52 6.07 16.43 -0.76
C PHE A 52 6.27 15.26 -1.73
N LEU A 53 5.83 15.44 -2.98
CA LEU A 53 5.87 14.37 -3.98
C LEU A 53 7.29 13.86 -4.25
N PRO A 54 8.29 14.73 -4.57
CA PRO A 54 9.66 14.24 -4.77
C PRO A 54 10.30 13.70 -3.49
N ILE A 55 10.06 14.31 -2.32
CA ILE A 55 10.57 13.79 -1.04
C ILE A 55 10.01 12.40 -0.76
N ALA A 56 8.69 12.21 -0.87
CA ALA A 56 8.05 10.91 -0.63
C ALA A 56 8.52 9.86 -1.64
N PHE A 57 8.73 10.23 -2.91
CA PHE A 57 9.25 9.33 -3.93
C PHE A 57 10.69 8.89 -3.63
N LEU A 58 11.59 9.83 -3.35
CA LEU A 58 12.99 9.52 -3.06
C LEU A 58 13.16 8.77 -1.72
N ALA A 59 12.34 9.10 -0.72
CA ALA A 59 12.37 8.41 0.57
C ALA A 59 11.95 6.93 0.50
N ARG A 60 11.22 6.49 -0.53
CA ARG A 60 10.81 5.08 -0.72
C ARG A 60 11.80 4.24 -1.53
N LEU A 61 12.68 4.86 -2.32
CA LEU A 61 13.66 4.14 -3.14
C LEU A 61 14.53 3.16 -2.34
N PRO A 62 15.06 3.51 -1.14
CA PRO A 62 15.85 2.57 -0.33
C PRO A 62 15.13 1.27 -0.04
N PHE A 63 13.80 1.29 0.13
CA PHE A 63 13.01 0.10 0.39
C PHE A 63 13.11 -0.93 -0.75
N SER A 64 13.05 -0.49 -2.00
CA SER A 64 13.19 -1.38 -3.17
C SER A 64 14.65 -1.77 -3.45
N MET A 65 15.61 -0.92 -3.06
CA MET A 65 17.05 -1.21 -3.18
C MET A 65 17.51 -2.29 -2.20
N ILE A 66 16.99 -2.29 -0.97
CA ILE A 66 17.41 -3.17 0.13
C ILE A 66 17.27 -4.65 -0.23
N THR A 67 16.17 -5.06 -0.86
CA THR A 67 15.91 -6.47 -1.16
C THR A 67 16.98 -7.06 -2.08
N ILE A 68 17.21 -6.44 -3.23
CA ILE A 68 18.22 -6.89 -4.22
C ILE A 68 19.62 -6.58 -3.73
N GLY A 69 19.82 -5.42 -3.08
CA GLY A 69 21.11 -5.02 -2.53
C GLY A 69 21.61 -5.97 -1.45
N THR A 70 20.73 -6.47 -0.57
CA THR A 70 21.09 -7.46 0.46
C THR A 70 21.50 -8.78 -0.19
N LEU A 71 20.72 -9.29 -1.16
CA LEU A 71 21.04 -10.48 -1.92
C LEU A 71 22.45 -10.36 -2.54
N LEU A 72 22.67 -9.29 -3.32
CA LEU A 72 23.90 -9.06 -4.06
C LEU A 72 25.11 -8.87 -3.14
N LEU A 73 24.98 -8.05 -2.09
CA LEU A 73 26.02 -7.81 -1.10
C LEU A 73 26.49 -9.12 -0.47
N VAL A 74 25.56 -9.89 0.10
CA VAL A 74 25.92 -11.12 0.83
C VAL A 74 26.45 -12.18 -0.12
N THR A 75 25.86 -12.35 -1.31
CA THR A 75 26.34 -13.32 -2.29
C THR A 75 27.78 -13.00 -2.72
N THR A 76 28.08 -11.74 -3.04
CA THR A 76 29.42 -11.36 -3.55
C THR A 76 30.48 -11.38 -2.46
N THR A 77 30.14 -11.02 -1.22
CA THR A 77 31.12 -11.00 -0.11
C THR A 77 31.41 -12.37 0.47
N THR A 78 30.41 -13.26 0.50
CA THR A 78 30.54 -14.60 1.09
C THR A 78 30.75 -15.72 0.08
N GLY A 79 30.56 -15.44 -1.21
CA GLY A 79 30.59 -16.46 -2.29
C GLY A 79 29.39 -17.42 -2.27
N SER A 80 28.36 -17.17 -1.41
CA SER A 80 27.23 -18.07 -1.22
C SER A 80 25.92 -17.42 -1.65
N LEU A 81 25.37 -17.86 -2.79
CA LEU A 81 24.05 -17.46 -3.27
C LEU A 81 22.94 -17.89 -2.28
N ALA A 82 23.09 -19.06 -1.66
CA ALA A 82 22.15 -19.54 -0.67
C ALA A 82 22.06 -18.61 0.55
N LEU A 83 23.23 -18.15 1.08
CA LEU A 83 23.25 -17.22 2.20
C LEU A 83 22.71 -15.84 1.79
N GLY A 84 22.98 -15.37 0.56
CA GLY A 84 22.40 -14.14 0.02
C GLY A 84 20.87 -14.20 -0.07
N GLY A 85 20.33 -15.33 -0.55
CA GLY A 85 18.90 -15.57 -0.60
C GLY A 85 18.25 -15.61 0.80
N LEU A 86 18.90 -16.30 1.75
CA LEU A 86 18.45 -16.34 3.15
C LEU A 86 18.48 -14.96 3.81
N ALA A 87 19.51 -14.14 3.54
CA ALA A 87 19.60 -12.78 4.07
C ALA A 87 18.50 -11.87 3.50
N SER A 88 18.20 -11.98 2.20
CA SER A 88 17.08 -11.25 1.58
C SER A 88 15.73 -11.69 2.17
N ALA A 89 15.52 -13.00 2.37
CA ALA A 89 14.33 -13.53 3.03
C ALA A 89 14.21 -13.05 4.50
N ALA A 90 15.33 -13.02 5.23
CA ALA A 90 15.39 -12.51 6.60
C ALA A 90 14.99 -11.02 6.67
N ALA A 91 15.46 -10.21 5.71
CA ALA A 91 15.03 -8.81 5.59
C ALA A 91 13.53 -8.70 5.29
N ALA A 92 12.98 -9.55 4.41
CA ALA A 92 11.54 -9.57 4.13
C ALA A 92 10.71 -9.92 5.37
N VAL A 93 11.14 -10.92 6.17
CA VAL A 93 10.52 -11.25 7.46
C VAL A 93 10.58 -10.07 8.43
N GLY A 94 11.75 -9.41 8.54
CA GLY A 94 11.90 -8.18 9.31
C GLY A 94 10.88 -7.11 8.90
N THR A 95 10.73 -6.87 7.60
CA THR A 95 9.76 -5.90 7.05
C THR A 95 8.32 -6.30 7.37
N ALA A 96 7.97 -7.57 7.23
CA ALA A 96 6.62 -8.08 7.51
C ALA A 96 6.19 -7.85 8.96
N LEU A 97 7.12 -7.95 9.91
CA LEU A 97 6.89 -7.72 11.34
C LEU A 97 7.00 -6.22 11.70
N GLY A 98 8.02 -5.55 11.16
CA GLY A 98 8.32 -4.15 11.44
C GLY A 98 7.29 -3.19 10.88
N GLY A 99 6.75 -3.45 9.68
CA GLY A 99 5.78 -2.60 9.02
C GLY A 99 4.53 -2.33 9.86
N PRO A 100 3.74 -3.35 10.23
CA PRO A 100 2.54 -3.15 11.06
C PRO A 100 2.85 -2.56 12.44
N THR A 101 4.03 -2.86 12.99
CA THR A 101 4.50 -2.28 14.26
C THR A 101 4.72 -0.78 14.11
N GLN A 102 5.45 -0.35 13.07
CA GLN A 102 5.68 1.07 12.76
C GLN A 102 4.36 1.81 12.50
N GLY A 103 3.44 1.22 11.74
CA GLY A 103 2.12 1.79 11.48
C GLY A 103 1.30 1.98 12.74
N SER A 104 1.22 0.94 13.58
CA SER A 104 0.51 1.00 14.87
C SER A 104 1.12 2.04 15.82
N LEU A 105 2.44 2.18 15.82
CA LEU A 105 3.14 3.14 16.63
C LEU A 105 2.93 4.57 16.09
N ALA A 106 2.93 4.74 14.75
CA ALA A 106 2.65 6.01 14.10
C ALA A 106 1.22 6.50 14.39
N ASP A 107 0.24 5.61 14.45
CA ASP A 107 -1.12 5.94 14.84
C ASP A 107 -1.21 6.44 16.30
N ARG A 108 -0.36 5.89 17.20
CA ARG A 108 -0.39 6.23 18.65
C ARG A 108 0.37 7.50 18.98
N ILE A 109 1.60 7.64 18.49
CA ILE A 109 2.52 8.72 18.88
C ILE A 109 2.86 9.71 17.77
N GLY A 110 2.32 9.48 16.57
CA GLY A 110 2.51 10.30 15.37
C GLY A 110 3.65 9.82 14.49
N GLN A 111 3.47 10.00 13.18
CA GLN A 111 4.41 9.54 12.16
C GLN A 111 5.82 10.14 12.33
N ARG A 112 5.88 11.46 12.65
CA ARG A 112 7.15 12.18 12.81
C ARG A 112 8.06 11.52 13.84
N LYS A 113 7.52 11.20 15.03
CA LYS A 113 8.31 10.61 16.12
C LYS A 113 8.81 9.20 15.75
N VAL A 114 7.96 8.39 15.14
CA VAL A 114 8.33 7.03 14.72
C VAL A 114 9.42 7.08 13.67
N LEU A 115 9.27 7.88 12.62
CA LEU A 115 10.24 7.95 11.54
C LEU A 115 11.58 8.55 11.98
N LEU A 116 11.60 9.52 12.91
CA LEU A 116 12.83 10.07 13.48
C LEU A 116 13.66 9.03 14.26
N VAL A 117 13.03 7.94 14.72
CA VAL A 117 13.71 6.81 15.36
C VAL A 117 14.05 5.73 14.36
N VAL A 118 13.08 5.37 13.51
CA VAL A 118 13.22 4.22 12.58
C VAL A 118 14.25 4.50 11.49
N VAL A 119 14.30 5.73 10.94
CA VAL A 119 15.27 6.07 9.87
C VAL A 119 16.72 5.91 10.32
N PRO A 120 17.19 6.51 11.45
CA PRO A 120 18.54 6.27 11.93
C PRO A 120 18.82 4.80 12.25
N LEU A 121 17.85 4.07 12.84
CA LEU A 121 18.03 2.65 13.13
C LEU A 121 18.16 1.81 11.85
N ASN A 122 17.42 2.15 10.79
CA ASN A 122 17.59 1.49 9.49
C ASN A 122 18.97 1.74 8.90
N VAL A 123 19.43 3.00 8.93
CA VAL A 123 20.79 3.36 8.46
C VAL A 123 21.86 2.57 9.22
N LEU A 124 21.76 2.52 10.55
CA LEU A 124 22.68 1.74 11.38
C LEU A 124 22.63 0.24 11.06
N ALA A 125 21.43 -0.31 10.85
CA ALA A 125 21.25 -1.71 10.48
C ALA A 125 21.87 -2.02 9.11
N VAL A 126 21.71 -1.14 8.12
CA VAL A 126 22.35 -1.28 6.80
C VAL A 126 23.89 -1.24 6.93
N VAL A 127 24.42 -0.30 7.68
CA VAL A 127 25.86 -0.23 7.93
C VAL A 127 26.37 -1.48 8.65
N ALA A 128 25.64 -1.97 9.66
CA ALA A 128 25.97 -3.21 10.36
C ALA A 128 25.96 -4.42 9.43
N LEU A 129 24.97 -4.53 8.53
CA LEU A 129 24.90 -5.60 7.54
C LEU A 129 26.11 -5.53 6.58
N VAL A 130 26.46 -4.34 6.08
CA VAL A 130 27.62 -4.14 5.19
C VAL A 130 28.90 -4.56 5.90
N GLN A 131 29.08 -4.15 7.16
CA GLN A 131 30.27 -4.53 7.95
C GLN A 131 30.31 -6.05 8.21
N ALA A 132 29.21 -6.63 8.67
CA ALA A 132 29.14 -8.07 8.95
C ALA A 132 29.45 -8.92 7.69
N ALA A 133 28.89 -8.55 6.55
CA ALA A 133 29.15 -9.24 5.28
C ALA A 133 30.58 -9.06 4.81
N SER A 134 31.17 -7.84 4.92
CA SER A 134 32.51 -7.52 4.44
C SER A 134 33.63 -8.10 5.33
N THR A 135 33.38 -8.31 6.63
CA THR A 135 34.36 -8.88 7.56
C THR A 135 34.28 -10.40 7.67
N GLY A 136 33.40 -11.05 6.93
CA GLY A 136 33.21 -12.50 6.99
C GLY A 136 32.62 -12.98 8.33
N ALA A 137 31.72 -12.18 8.92
CA ALA A 137 31.07 -12.53 10.17
C ALA A 137 30.25 -13.83 10.03
N ALA A 138 29.97 -14.51 11.17
CA ALA A 138 29.17 -15.72 11.19
C ALA A 138 27.81 -15.48 10.51
N SER A 139 27.29 -16.48 9.79
CA SER A 139 26.03 -16.39 9.03
C SER A 139 24.85 -15.90 9.89
N GLY A 140 24.79 -16.30 11.18
CA GLY A 140 23.76 -15.83 12.10
C GLY A 140 23.81 -14.32 12.36
N VAL A 141 24.99 -13.70 12.36
CA VAL A 141 25.16 -12.25 12.51
C VAL A 141 24.67 -11.52 11.26
N ILE A 142 25.02 -12.03 10.07
CA ILE A 142 24.56 -11.49 8.79
C ILE A 142 23.03 -11.56 8.70
N LEU A 143 22.45 -12.71 9.01
CA LEU A 143 20.98 -12.90 8.99
C LEU A 143 20.27 -12.01 10.02
N GLY A 144 20.82 -11.89 11.24
CA GLY A 144 20.30 -11.00 12.26
C GLY A 144 20.33 -9.53 11.83
N ALA A 145 21.45 -9.08 11.24
CA ALA A 145 21.55 -7.72 10.67
C ALA A 145 20.54 -7.50 9.54
N ALA A 146 20.34 -8.49 8.65
CA ALA A 146 19.35 -8.43 7.59
C ALA A 146 17.91 -8.30 8.13
N VAL A 147 17.55 -9.06 9.19
CA VAL A 147 16.25 -8.90 9.88
C VAL A 147 16.08 -7.46 10.38
N LEU A 148 17.11 -6.88 11.01
CA LEU A 148 17.05 -5.50 11.51
C LEU A 148 16.90 -4.48 10.39
N VAL A 149 17.59 -4.67 9.25
CA VAL A 149 17.42 -3.83 8.06
C VAL A 149 15.98 -3.80 7.62
N GLY A 150 15.32 -4.97 7.54
CA GLY A 150 13.90 -5.07 7.19
C GLY A 150 12.98 -4.49 8.27
N ALA A 151 13.20 -4.84 9.54
CA ALA A 151 12.35 -4.42 10.65
C ALA A 151 12.32 -2.89 10.82
N PHE A 152 13.43 -2.23 10.55
CA PHE A 152 13.54 -0.77 10.59
C PHE A 152 13.39 -0.11 9.23
N ALA A 153 13.06 -0.84 8.15
CA ALA A 153 12.79 -0.22 6.84
C ALA A 153 11.62 0.78 6.96
N PRO A 154 11.84 2.09 6.71
CA PRO A 154 10.81 3.09 6.90
C PRO A 154 9.63 2.84 5.96
N GLN A 155 8.42 2.80 6.50
CA GLN A 155 7.18 2.51 5.78
C GLN A 155 6.65 3.76 5.06
N VAL A 156 7.47 4.38 4.19
CA VAL A 156 7.16 5.67 3.55
C VAL A 156 5.89 5.59 2.70
N GLY A 157 5.76 4.60 1.81
CA GLY A 157 4.60 4.44 0.93
C GLY A 157 3.27 4.32 1.69
N PRO A 158 3.15 3.37 2.63
CA PRO A 158 1.97 3.25 3.50
C PRO A 158 1.66 4.52 4.29
N LEU A 159 2.67 5.15 4.88
CA LEU A 159 2.49 6.35 5.69
C LEU A 159 2.16 7.59 4.83
N ALA A 160 2.63 7.67 3.58
CA ALA A 160 2.21 8.70 2.63
C ALA A 160 0.71 8.56 2.29
N ARG A 161 0.22 7.34 2.09
CA ARG A 161 -1.22 7.07 1.89
C ARG A 161 -2.07 7.53 3.08
N VAL A 162 -1.59 7.33 4.31
CA VAL A 162 -2.26 7.84 5.51
C VAL A 162 -2.32 9.38 5.50
N ARG A 163 -1.24 10.06 5.07
CA ARG A 163 -1.26 11.53 4.91
C ARG A 163 -2.29 11.96 3.87
N TRP A 164 -2.37 11.26 2.73
CA TRP A 164 -3.37 11.53 1.72
C TRP A 164 -4.79 11.35 2.24
N ILE A 165 -5.09 10.25 2.96
CA ILE A 165 -6.39 10.04 3.59
C ILE A 165 -6.75 11.22 4.49
N ALA A 166 -5.80 11.69 5.30
CA ALA A 166 -6.04 12.82 6.20
C ALA A 166 -6.24 14.16 5.46
N MET A 167 -5.50 14.41 4.38
CA MET A 167 -5.57 15.65 3.60
C MET A 167 -6.76 15.73 2.64
N THR A 168 -7.31 14.58 2.23
CA THR A 168 -8.38 14.50 1.23
C THR A 168 -9.72 14.08 1.83
N GLN A 169 -9.94 14.33 3.13
CA GLN A 169 -11.24 14.13 3.76
C GLN A 169 -12.32 14.83 2.93
N HIS A 170 -13.43 14.12 2.65
CA HIS A 170 -14.55 14.61 1.82
C HIS A 170 -14.22 14.88 0.33
N ARG A 171 -13.06 14.42 -0.18
CA ARG A 171 -12.65 14.55 -1.59
C ARG A 171 -12.31 13.19 -2.21
N PRO A 172 -13.29 12.32 -2.47
CA PRO A 172 -13.05 10.94 -2.89
C PRO A 172 -12.30 10.83 -4.22
N ARG A 173 -12.50 11.75 -5.17
CA ARG A 173 -11.77 11.78 -6.44
C ARG A 173 -10.31 12.18 -6.26
N THR A 174 -10.04 13.17 -5.42
CA THR A 174 -8.67 13.59 -5.09
C THR A 174 -7.93 12.49 -4.33
N LEU A 175 -8.61 11.78 -3.41
CA LEU A 175 -8.05 10.59 -2.74
C LEU A 175 -7.69 9.50 -3.76
N LEU A 176 -8.59 9.21 -4.71
CA LEU A 176 -8.34 8.21 -5.74
C LEU A 176 -7.14 8.56 -6.62
N ALA A 177 -7.00 9.86 -6.99
CA ALA A 177 -5.81 10.35 -7.70
C ALA A 177 -4.53 10.20 -6.87
N ALA A 178 -4.59 10.52 -5.57
CA ALA A 178 -3.46 10.34 -4.66
C ALA A 178 -3.05 8.87 -4.55
N MET A 179 -4.00 7.95 -4.41
CA MET A 179 -3.72 6.50 -4.39
C MET A 179 -3.15 6.00 -5.72
N GLY A 180 -3.62 6.54 -6.85
CA GLY A 180 -3.06 6.28 -8.18
C GLY A 180 -1.60 6.74 -8.28
N TYR A 181 -1.30 7.96 -7.83
CA TYR A 181 0.07 8.49 -7.76
C TYR A 181 0.98 7.60 -6.88
N GLU A 182 0.52 7.24 -5.68
CA GLU A 182 1.29 6.41 -4.76
C GLU A 182 1.59 5.02 -5.33
N SER A 183 0.61 4.40 -6.02
CA SER A 183 0.81 3.12 -6.69
C SER A 183 1.79 3.22 -7.85
N THR A 184 1.68 4.27 -8.68
CA THR A 184 2.64 4.55 -9.76
C THR A 184 4.06 4.78 -9.20
N ALA A 185 4.17 5.51 -8.10
CA ALA A 185 5.45 5.78 -7.46
C ALA A 185 6.09 4.50 -6.88
N ASP A 186 5.28 3.55 -6.37
CA ASP A 186 5.77 2.24 -5.95
C ASP A 186 6.28 1.43 -7.14
N GLU A 187 5.52 1.36 -8.24
CA GLU A 187 5.93 0.64 -9.46
C GLU A 187 7.25 1.18 -10.03
N ILE A 188 7.36 2.50 -10.17
CA ILE A 188 8.61 3.14 -10.62
C ILE A 188 9.74 2.85 -9.63
N GLY A 189 9.47 2.89 -8.33
CA GLY A 189 10.46 2.57 -7.29
C GLY A 189 10.96 1.13 -7.39
N PHE A 190 10.07 0.16 -7.64
CA PHE A 190 10.44 -1.24 -7.81
C PHE A 190 11.26 -1.53 -9.08
N VAL A 191 11.17 -0.70 -10.10
CA VAL A 191 12.02 -0.77 -11.29
C VAL A 191 13.36 -0.05 -11.05
N LEU A 192 13.32 1.18 -10.54
CA LEU A 192 14.52 2.00 -10.35
C LEU A 192 15.42 1.49 -9.22
N GLY A 193 14.86 0.93 -8.14
CA GLY A 193 15.64 0.45 -7.00
C GLY A 193 16.66 -0.63 -7.40
N PRO A 194 16.22 -1.77 -7.97
CA PRO A 194 17.14 -2.79 -8.50
C PRO A 194 18.10 -2.27 -9.55
N ALA A 195 17.65 -1.41 -10.47
CA ALA A 195 18.50 -0.81 -11.49
C ALA A 195 19.63 0.02 -10.89
N LEU A 196 19.32 0.86 -9.90
CA LEU A 196 20.33 1.66 -9.17
C LEU A 196 21.30 0.75 -8.43
N VAL A 197 20.83 -0.31 -7.77
CA VAL A 197 21.74 -1.29 -7.12
C VAL A 197 22.65 -1.93 -8.13
N GLY A 198 22.14 -2.40 -9.27
CA GLY A 198 22.96 -3.01 -10.33
C GLY A 198 24.01 -2.05 -10.88
N ILE A 199 23.64 -0.81 -11.21
CA ILE A 199 24.56 0.21 -11.72
C ILE A 199 25.63 0.54 -10.68
N LEU A 200 25.23 0.83 -9.44
CA LEU A 200 26.17 1.20 -8.39
C LEU A 200 27.11 0.05 -8.02
N ALA A 201 26.62 -1.17 -8.03
CA ALA A 201 27.43 -2.36 -7.77
C ALA A 201 28.42 -2.65 -8.89
N SER A 202 28.05 -2.42 -10.15
CA SER A 202 28.94 -2.63 -11.29
C SER A 202 30.01 -1.55 -11.44
N VAL A 203 29.67 -0.28 -11.12
CA VAL A 203 30.60 0.85 -11.24
C VAL A 203 31.53 0.95 -10.03
N TRP A 204 31.05 0.65 -8.83
CA TRP A 204 31.81 0.74 -7.60
C TRP A 204 31.88 -0.60 -6.86
N SER A 205 30.81 -0.92 -6.09
CA SER A 205 30.73 -2.19 -5.34
C SER A 205 29.32 -2.41 -4.78
N PRO A 206 28.93 -3.65 -4.43
CA PRO A 206 27.69 -3.92 -3.73
C PRO A 206 27.56 -3.19 -2.38
N GLN A 207 28.69 -3.01 -1.67
CA GLN A 207 28.79 -2.22 -0.44
C GLN A 207 28.41 -0.76 -0.68
N ALA A 208 28.95 -0.16 -1.74
CA ALA A 208 28.64 1.23 -2.11
C ALA A 208 27.16 1.41 -2.47
N ALA A 209 26.55 0.44 -3.16
CA ALA A 209 25.11 0.46 -3.47
C ALA A 209 24.26 0.47 -2.20
N MET A 210 24.59 -0.36 -1.20
CA MET A 210 23.88 -0.41 0.08
C MET A 210 24.08 0.86 0.91
N LEU A 211 25.32 1.40 0.96
CA LEU A 211 25.60 2.66 1.66
C LEU A 211 24.91 3.85 0.98
N PHE A 212 24.82 3.85 -0.36
CA PHE A 212 24.03 4.85 -1.08
C PHE A 212 22.53 4.77 -0.70
N ALA A 213 21.97 3.57 -0.63
CA ALA A 213 20.58 3.39 -0.16
C ALA A 213 20.42 3.93 1.27
N ALA A 214 21.37 3.67 2.18
CA ALA A 214 21.36 4.21 3.54
C ALA A 214 21.44 5.75 3.55
N ALA A 215 22.27 6.36 2.70
CA ALA A 215 22.37 7.81 2.58
C ALA A 215 21.07 8.45 2.06
N VAL A 216 20.46 7.86 1.02
CA VAL A 216 19.16 8.29 0.49
C VAL A 216 18.07 8.16 1.57
N CYS A 217 18.08 7.05 2.33
CA CYS A 217 17.17 6.85 3.46
C CYS A 217 17.37 7.93 4.54
N ALA A 218 18.61 8.24 4.92
CA ALA A 218 18.91 9.26 5.90
C ALA A 218 18.38 10.63 5.47
N VAL A 219 18.71 11.07 4.25
CA VAL A 219 18.35 12.41 3.77
C VAL A 219 16.85 12.53 3.54
N PHE A 220 16.30 11.67 2.68
CA PHE A 220 14.89 11.81 2.27
C PHE A 220 13.91 11.19 3.27
N GLY A 221 14.31 10.15 4.00
CA GLY A 221 13.51 9.59 5.09
C GLY A 221 13.34 10.61 6.23
N LEU A 222 14.40 11.33 6.63
CA LEU A 222 14.30 12.41 7.61
C LEU A 222 13.52 13.62 7.05
N ALA A 223 13.74 13.99 5.78
CA ALA A 223 12.96 15.05 5.13
C ALA A 223 11.46 14.70 5.11
N PHE A 224 11.10 13.46 4.82
CA PHE A 224 9.73 12.98 4.89
C PHE A 224 9.19 12.99 6.32
N ALA A 225 9.99 12.58 7.32
CA ALA A 225 9.60 12.62 8.74
C ALA A 225 9.30 14.04 9.24
N LEU A 226 10.10 15.02 8.81
CA LEU A 226 10.00 16.41 9.22
C LEU A 226 8.97 17.21 8.41
N HIS A 227 8.48 16.68 7.31
CA HIS A 227 7.54 17.38 6.44
C HIS A 227 6.24 17.76 7.19
N PRO A 228 5.66 18.96 6.96
CA PRO A 228 4.48 19.43 7.69
C PRO A 228 3.24 18.56 7.57
N THR A 229 3.15 17.74 6.52
CA THR A 229 2.03 16.79 6.32
C THR A 229 2.07 15.58 7.25
N ALA A 230 3.10 15.43 8.10
CA ALA A 230 3.20 14.30 9.02
C ALA A 230 2.00 14.27 9.98
N THR A 231 1.22 13.19 9.94
CA THR A 231 0.03 13.06 10.78
C THR A 231 0.42 12.94 12.26
N PRO A 232 -0.26 13.70 13.14
CA PRO A 232 -0.09 13.54 14.59
C PRO A 232 -0.62 12.17 15.03
N GLY A 233 -0.23 11.72 16.22
CA GLY A 233 -0.83 10.55 16.85
C GLY A 233 -2.29 10.81 17.23
N ALA A 234 -3.09 9.77 17.27
CA ALA A 234 -4.48 9.86 17.71
C ALA A 234 -4.53 10.43 19.16
N PRO A 235 -5.46 11.35 19.45
CA PRO A 235 -5.69 11.81 20.81
C PRO A 235 -5.95 10.61 21.74
N LYS A 236 -5.40 10.63 22.95
CA LYS A 236 -5.75 9.61 23.95
C LYS A 236 -7.26 9.69 24.20
N PRO A 237 -8.01 8.56 24.08
CA PRO A 237 -9.42 8.57 24.39
C PRO A 237 -9.62 9.05 25.84
N SER A 238 -10.63 9.90 26.09
CA SER A 238 -10.99 10.30 27.45
C SER A 238 -11.40 9.06 28.27
N ALA A 239 -11.23 9.14 29.59
CA ALA A 239 -11.64 8.03 30.48
C ALA A 239 -13.12 7.65 30.29
N ALA A 240 -13.99 8.64 30.01
CA ALA A 240 -15.40 8.42 29.70
C ALA A 240 -15.60 7.71 28.36
N ALA A 241 -14.84 8.07 27.31
CA ALA A 241 -14.87 7.39 26.02
C ALA A 241 -14.31 5.95 26.12
N GLN A 242 -13.34 5.73 27.03
CA GLN A 242 -12.80 4.40 27.33
C GLN A 242 -13.83 3.52 28.05
N ALA A 243 -14.54 4.08 29.02
CA ALA A 243 -15.58 3.36 29.75
C ALA A 243 -16.82 3.05 28.90
N ALA A 244 -17.23 3.99 28.02
CA ALA A 244 -18.38 3.82 27.12
C ALA A 244 -18.12 2.82 25.98
N ALA A 245 -16.87 2.65 25.62
CA ALA A 245 -16.47 1.85 24.46
C ALA A 245 -16.33 0.34 24.74
N GLY A 246 -16.37 -0.10 25.99
CA GLY A 246 -16.17 -1.50 26.35
C GLY A 246 -14.78 -2.06 26.01
N ALA A 247 -14.46 -3.27 26.41
CA ALA A 247 -13.17 -3.92 26.16
C ALA A 247 -12.84 -4.09 24.65
N ASP A 248 -13.86 -4.11 23.79
CA ASP A 248 -13.73 -4.28 22.33
C ASP A 248 -13.42 -2.99 21.58
N ALA A 249 -13.61 -1.81 22.17
CA ALA A 249 -13.43 -0.53 21.50
C ALA A 249 -11.98 -0.03 21.45
N HIS A 250 -11.10 -0.60 22.24
CA HIS A 250 -9.65 -0.37 22.13
C HIS A 250 -9.00 -1.23 21.05
N GLY A 251 -9.78 -1.51 19.99
CA GLY A 251 -9.32 -2.04 18.72
C GLY A 251 -8.12 -2.99 18.86
N SER A 252 -8.36 -4.22 19.36
CA SER A 252 -7.38 -5.29 19.26
C SER A 252 -6.79 -5.33 17.85
N PHE A 253 -5.50 -5.65 17.71
CA PHE A 253 -4.87 -5.92 16.41
C PHE A 253 -5.72 -6.90 15.59
N VAL A 254 -6.28 -7.92 16.25
CA VAL A 254 -7.19 -8.91 15.66
C VAL A 254 -8.48 -8.25 15.15
N GLY A 255 -9.05 -7.29 15.88
CA GLY A 255 -10.23 -6.55 15.45
C GLY A 255 -9.98 -5.71 14.20
N LEU A 256 -8.83 -5.04 14.09
CA LEU A 256 -8.43 -4.34 12.89
C LEU A 256 -8.21 -5.32 11.73
N LEU A 257 -7.45 -6.40 11.96
CA LEU A 257 -7.18 -7.41 10.95
C LEU A 257 -8.48 -7.99 10.38
N ARG A 258 -9.46 -8.30 11.22
CA ARG A 258 -10.78 -8.79 10.76
C ARG A 258 -11.49 -7.80 9.84
N ARG A 259 -11.37 -6.49 10.09
CA ARG A 259 -11.98 -5.44 9.25
C ARG A 259 -11.29 -5.29 7.90
N VAL A 260 -9.97 -5.37 7.88
CA VAL A 260 -9.16 -5.18 6.66
C VAL A 260 -8.69 -6.51 6.06
N LEU A 261 -9.23 -7.65 6.52
CA LEU A 261 -8.79 -8.99 6.11
C LEU A 261 -8.87 -9.19 4.59
N VAL A 262 -9.97 -8.76 3.97
CA VAL A 262 -10.16 -8.92 2.53
C VAL A 262 -9.10 -8.12 1.74
N PRO A 263 -8.88 -6.81 1.98
CA PRO A 263 -7.78 -6.10 1.32
C PRO A 263 -6.39 -6.64 1.69
N VAL A 264 -6.15 -7.16 2.89
CA VAL A 264 -4.88 -7.81 3.26
C VAL A 264 -4.64 -9.07 2.43
N LEU A 265 -5.66 -9.95 2.30
CA LEU A 265 -5.58 -11.13 1.43
C LEU A 265 -5.44 -10.75 -0.05
N GLY A 266 -6.10 -9.67 -0.48
CA GLY A 266 -5.93 -9.12 -1.82
C GLY A 266 -4.49 -8.66 -2.07
N MET A 267 -3.86 -7.95 -1.12
CA MET A 267 -2.46 -7.54 -1.24
C MET A 267 -1.49 -8.73 -1.17
N LEU A 268 -1.79 -9.75 -0.37
CA LEU A 268 -1.02 -11.00 -0.36
C LEU A 268 -1.06 -11.67 -1.74
N ALA A 269 -2.24 -11.82 -2.33
CA ALA A 269 -2.41 -12.41 -3.66
C ALA A 269 -1.75 -11.55 -4.76
N MET A 270 -1.80 -10.21 -4.65
CA MET A 270 -1.10 -9.30 -5.55
C MET A 270 0.42 -9.49 -5.46
N GLY A 271 0.95 -9.59 -4.23
CA GLY A 271 2.36 -9.90 -4.00
C GLY A 271 2.76 -11.26 -4.61
N MET A 272 1.93 -12.29 -4.42
CA MET A 272 2.17 -13.61 -5.03
C MET A 272 2.20 -13.52 -6.56
N LEU A 273 1.33 -12.72 -7.17
CA LEU A 273 1.34 -12.47 -8.62
C LEU A 273 2.67 -11.83 -9.04
N PHE A 274 3.13 -10.79 -8.35
CA PHE A 274 4.41 -10.14 -8.65
C PHE A 274 5.59 -11.10 -8.53
N GLY A 275 5.72 -11.77 -7.38
CA GLY A 275 6.86 -12.67 -7.11
C GLY A 275 6.91 -13.85 -8.07
N SER A 276 5.79 -14.51 -8.33
CA SER A 276 5.73 -15.63 -9.26
C SER A 276 5.97 -15.20 -10.71
N THR A 277 5.42 -14.05 -11.14
CA THR A 277 5.67 -13.51 -12.49
C THR A 277 7.16 -13.18 -12.68
N GLN A 278 7.78 -12.50 -11.70
CA GLN A 278 9.20 -12.18 -11.77
C GLN A 278 10.07 -13.43 -11.91
N THR A 279 9.80 -14.45 -11.10
CA THR A 279 10.57 -15.70 -11.14
C THR A 279 10.34 -16.45 -12.44
N ALA A 280 9.10 -16.55 -12.93
CA ALA A 280 8.80 -17.21 -14.20
C ALA A 280 9.49 -16.51 -15.39
N VAL A 281 9.48 -15.16 -15.42
CA VAL A 281 10.21 -14.36 -16.43
C VAL A 281 11.72 -14.59 -16.33
N THR A 282 12.27 -14.61 -15.13
CA THR A 282 13.72 -14.86 -14.94
C THR A 282 14.10 -16.24 -15.43
N SER A 283 13.31 -17.29 -15.12
CA SER A 283 13.54 -18.65 -15.62
C SER A 283 13.43 -18.74 -17.14
N PHE A 284 12.42 -18.07 -17.74
CA PHE A 284 12.26 -18.03 -19.20
C PHE A 284 13.47 -17.37 -19.89
N MET A 285 13.94 -16.25 -19.35
CA MET A 285 15.10 -15.54 -19.91
C MET A 285 16.40 -16.32 -19.70
N ARG A 286 16.53 -17.08 -18.60
CA ARG A 286 17.65 -18.00 -18.38
C ARG A 286 17.66 -19.12 -19.43
N ASP A 287 16.51 -19.75 -19.69
CA ASP A 287 16.37 -20.79 -20.70
C ASP A 287 16.68 -20.25 -22.12
N ALA A 288 16.40 -18.97 -22.35
CA ALA A 288 16.75 -18.26 -23.59
C ALA A 288 18.20 -17.78 -23.66
N GLY A 289 19.03 -18.00 -22.62
CA GLY A 289 20.42 -17.53 -22.55
C GLY A 289 20.59 -16.01 -22.39
N ALA A 290 19.55 -15.31 -21.91
CA ALA A 290 19.50 -13.86 -21.79
C ALA A 290 19.01 -13.41 -20.38
N GLU A 291 19.41 -14.13 -19.32
CA GLU A 291 18.96 -13.90 -17.93
C GLU A 291 19.15 -12.44 -17.48
N GLU A 292 20.21 -11.78 -17.93
CA GLU A 292 20.50 -10.37 -17.62
C GLU A 292 19.38 -9.41 -18.07
N GLN A 293 18.61 -9.76 -19.09
CA GLN A 293 17.51 -8.97 -19.64
C GLN A 293 16.17 -9.23 -18.92
N ALA A 294 16.10 -10.19 -18.00
CA ALA A 294 14.86 -10.56 -17.31
C ALA A 294 14.20 -9.37 -16.61
N GLY A 295 15.00 -8.50 -16.00
CA GLY A 295 14.51 -7.28 -15.37
C GLY A 295 13.84 -6.30 -16.34
N LEU A 296 14.38 -6.16 -17.57
CA LEU A 296 13.80 -5.31 -18.61
C LEU A 296 12.47 -5.87 -19.12
N VAL A 297 12.40 -7.19 -19.33
CA VAL A 297 11.17 -7.87 -19.74
C VAL A 297 10.09 -7.72 -18.68
N TYR A 298 10.45 -7.91 -17.40
CA TYR A 298 9.54 -7.71 -16.27
C TYR A 298 9.09 -6.24 -16.12
N ALA A 299 9.95 -5.27 -16.41
CA ALA A 299 9.62 -3.84 -16.31
C ALA A 299 8.48 -3.42 -17.24
N VAL A 300 8.22 -4.14 -18.33
CA VAL A 300 7.07 -3.91 -19.23
C VAL A 300 5.75 -4.00 -18.47
N LEU A 301 5.61 -4.96 -17.56
CA LEU A 301 4.44 -5.08 -16.68
C LEU A 301 4.29 -3.84 -15.80
N GLY A 302 5.38 -3.40 -15.15
CA GLY A 302 5.37 -2.21 -14.28
C GLY A 302 5.00 -0.94 -15.04
N PHE A 303 5.46 -0.77 -16.28
CA PHE A 303 5.11 0.38 -17.09
C PHE A 303 3.60 0.44 -17.41
N GLY A 304 2.99 -0.66 -17.81
CA GLY A 304 1.55 -0.77 -18.02
C GLY A 304 0.75 -0.49 -16.76
N SER A 305 1.20 -1.03 -15.62
CA SER A 305 0.60 -0.82 -14.29
C SER A 305 0.63 0.65 -13.87
N ALA A 306 1.77 1.32 -14.02
CA ALA A 306 1.94 2.72 -13.66
C ALA A 306 0.99 3.66 -14.43
N ILE A 307 0.84 3.44 -15.74
CA ILE A 307 -0.08 4.22 -16.60
C ILE A 307 -1.53 4.04 -16.13
N THR A 308 -1.95 2.80 -15.92
CA THR A 308 -3.35 2.51 -15.60
C THR A 308 -3.70 2.84 -14.15
N ALA A 309 -2.73 2.81 -13.22
CA ALA A 309 -2.92 3.32 -11.86
C ALA A 309 -3.28 4.81 -11.87
N LEU A 310 -2.61 5.61 -12.71
CA LEU A 310 -2.96 7.03 -12.90
C LEU A 310 -4.31 7.20 -13.61
N ALA A 311 -4.67 6.30 -14.52
CA ALA A 311 -5.92 6.39 -15.27
C ALA A 311 -7.17 6.06 -14.43
N VAL A 312 -7.05 5.42 -13.27
CA VAL A 312 -8.19 5.01 -12.41
C VAL A 312 -9.09 6.18 -12.03
N VAL A 313 -8.53 7.37 -11.84
CA VAL A 313 -9.32 8.58 -11.49
C VAL A 313 -10.28 9.01 -12.60
N ALA A 314 -10.05 8.59 -13.84
CA ALA A 314 -10.93 8.87 -14.98
C ALA A 314 -12.17 7.98 -15.03
N LEU A 315 -12.20 6.90 -14.25
CA LEU A 315 -13.33 5.98 -14.18
C LEU A 315 -14.58 6.69 -13.62
N PRO A 316 -15.78 6.34 -14.12
CA PRO A 316 -17.03 6.89 -13.60
C PRO A 316 -17.20 6.59 -12.09
N ALA A 317 -17.77 7.54 -11.34
CA ALA A 317 -18.06 7.35 -9.92
C ALA A 317 -19.05 6.20 -9.66
N SER A 318 -19.92 5.91 -10.64
CA SER A 318 -20.84 4.77 -10.61
C SER A 318 -20.14 3.41 -10.63
N PHE A 319 -18.87 3.36 -11.08
CA PHE A 319 -18.07 2.15 -11.09
C PHE A 319 -17.47 1.92 -9.70
N GLY A 320 -18.26 1.33 -8.81
CA GLY A 320 -17.94 1.15 -7.39
C GLY A 320 -16.69 0.29 -7.15
N ALA A 321 -16.13 0.38 -5.95
CA ALA A 321 -14.86 -0.28 -5.59
C ALA A 321 -14.89 -1.81 -5.81
N ARG A 322 -16.00 -2.49 -5.44
CA ARG A 322 -16.15 -3.94 -5.68
C ARG A 322 -16.14 -4.27 -7.17
N SER A 323 -16.91 -3.54 -7.98
CA SER A 323 -16.97 -3.77 -9.43
C SER A 323 -15.60 -3.52 -10.08
N ARG A 324 -14.89 -2.45 -9.69
CA ARG A 324 -13.52 -2.18 -10.15
C ARG A 324 -12.59 -3.34 -9.81
N TRP A 325 -12.57 -3.76 -8.54
CA TRP A 325 -11.69 -4.85 -8.10
C TRP A 325 -11.96 -6.12 -8.91
N VAL A 326 -13.22 -6.58 -8.94
CA VAL A 326 -13.58 -7.83 -9.63
C VAL A 326 -13.31 -7.74 -11.13
N SER A 327 -13.72 -6.66 -11.80
CA SER A 327 -13.53 -6.52 -13.27
C SER A 327 -12.04 -6.50 -13.65
N PHE A 328 -11.22 -5.70 -12.95
CA PHE A 328 -9.79 -5.65 -13.25
C PHE A 328 -9.06 -6.92 -12.80
N ALA A 329 -9.44 -7.57 -11.70
CA ALA A 329 -8.88 -8.88 -11.31
C ALA A 329 -9.26 -9.99 -12.30
N SER A 330 -10.47 -9.94 -12.89
CA SER A 330 -10.84 -10.87 -13.98
C SER A 330 -9.99 -10.63 -15.22
N GLY A 331 -9.73 -9.36 -15.58
CA GLY A 331 -8.78 -9.01 -16.65
C GLY A 331 -7.37 -9.53 -16.37
N LEU A 332 -6.89 -9.39 -15.10
CA LEU A 332 -5.63 -9.99 -14.65
C LEU A 332 -5.60 -11.51 -14.86
N THR A 333 -6.70 -12.20 -14.54
CA THR A 333 -6.77 -13.66 -14.71
C THR A 333 -6.65 -14.03 -16.17
N VAL A 334 -7.38 -13.36 -17.07
CA VAL A 334 -7.30 -13.61 -18.52
C VAL A 334 -5.89 -13.36 -19.05
N THR A 335 -5.28 -12.23 -18.69
CA THR A 335 -3.95 -11.86 -19.18
C THR A 335 -2.84 -12.70 -18.54
N ALA A 336 -3.01 -13.19 -17.32
CA ALA A 336 -2.10 -14.17 -16.72
C ALA A 336 -2.15 -15.53 -17.41
N VAL A 337 -3.35 -15.95 -17.85
CA VAL A 337 -3.48 -17.15 -18.71
C VAL A 337 -2.79 -16.94 -20.07
N LEU A 338 -2.90 -15.73 -20.66
CA LEU A 338 -2.14 -15.41 -21.89
C LEU A 338 -0.63 -15.45 -21.63
N ALA A 339 -0.15 -14.98 -20.49
CA ALA A 339 1.26 -15.07 -20.11
C ALA A 339 1.72 -16.54 -19.93
N PHE A 340 0.86 -17.38 -19.35
CA PHE A 340 1.11 -18.83 -19.26
C PHE A 340 1.25 -19.49 -20.66
N LEU A 341 0.33 -19.19 -21.58
CA LEU A 341 0.39 -19.71 -22.95
C LEU A 341 1.62 -19.19 -23.70
N ALA A 342 1.96 -17.90 -23.53
CA ALA A 342 3.13 -17.28 -24.12
C ALA A 342 4.44 -17.89 -23.58
N GLY A 343 4.53 -18.11 -22.26
CA GLY A 343 5.69 -18.78 -21.65
C GLY A 343 5.88 -20.21 -22.17
N GLY A 344 4.78 -20.96 -22.39
CA GLY A 344 4.81 -22.29 -22.97
C GLY A 344 5.17 -22.32 -24.48
N SER A 345 4.94 -21.23 -25.21
CA SER A 345 5.27 -21.13 -26.64
C SER A 345 6.75 -20.87 -26.92
N GLY A 346 7.55 -20.49 -25.92
CA GLY A 346 8.95 -20.10 -26.09
C GLY A 346 9.15 -18.76 -26.84
N SER A 347 8.08 -18.04 -27.17
CA SER A 347 8.15 -16.78 -27.90
C SER A 347 8.33 -15.58 -26.96
N LEU A 348 9.49 -14.92 -26.99
CA LEU A 348 9.78 -13.72 -26.22
C LEU A 348 8.80 -12.58 -26.57
N GLY A 349 8.49 -12.39 -27.87
CA GLY A 349 7.55 -11.35 -28.29
C GLY A 349 6.15 -11.58 -27.75
N ALA A 350 5.65 -12.82 -27.74
CA ALA A 350 4.37 -13.17 -27.15
C ALA A 350 4.36 -12.92 -25.63
N LEU A 351 5.45 -13.27 -24.93
CA LEU A 351 5.59 -13.03 -23.50
C LEU A 351 5.58 -11.52 -23.17
N ILE A 352 6.35 -10.70 -23.88
CA ILE A 352 6.36 -9.25 -23.70
C ILE A 352 4.95 -8.66 -23.91
N GLY A 353 4.25 -9.08 -24.98
CA GLY A 353 2.87 -8.65 -25.23
C GLY A 353 1.91 -9.05 -24.12
N ALA A 354 2.02 -10.28 -23.60
CA ALA A 354 1.20 -10.77 -22.50
C ALA A 354 1.49 -10.00 -21.18
N LEU A 355 2.75 -9.71 -20.88
CA LEU A 355 3.15 -8.91 -19.70
C LEU A 355 2.67 -7.46 -19.80
N ALA A 356 2.73 -6.85 -21.01
CA ALA A 356 2.20 -5.53 -21.25
C ALA A 356 0.69 -5.47 -20.94
N LEU A 357 -0.06 -6.47 -21.44
CA LEU A 357 -1.50 -6.58 -21.16
C LEU A 357 -1.78 -6.86 -19.68
N LEU A 358 -0.99 -7.73 -19.04
CA LEU A 358 -1.11 -8.03 -17.61
C LEU A 358 -0.94 -6.75 -16.77
N GLY A 359 0.07 -5.93 -17.10
CA GLY A 359 0.32 -4.66 -16.43
C GLY A 359 -0.87 -3.71 -16.45
N LEU A 360 -1.65 -3.65 -17.54
CA LEU A 360 -2.80 -2.77 -17.63
C LEU A 360 -3.88 -3.02 -16.55
N PHE A 361 -3.91 -4.19 -15.96
CA PHE A 361 -4.89 -4.54 -14.94
C PHE A 361 -4.33 -4.49 -13.51
N VAL A 362 -3.01 -4.53 -13.32
CA VAL A 362 -2.36 -4.49 -12.00
C VAL A 362 -2.63 -3.18 -11.27
N GLY A 363 -2.33 -2.04 -11.90
CA GLY A 363 -2.46 -0.71 -11.29
C GLY A 363 -3.85 -0.44 -10.73
N PRO A 364 -4.94 -0.61 -11.51
CA PRO A 364 -6.30 -0.40 -11.04
C PRO A 364 -6.69 -1.30 -9.86
N VAL A 365 -6.23 -2.55 -9.82
CA VAL A 365 -6.48 -3.45 -8.68
C VAL A 365 -5.76 -2.95 -7.44
N MET A 366 -4.47 -2.62 -7.53
CA MET A 366 -3.69 -2.09 -6.39
C MET A 366 -4.30 -0.83 -5.81
N VAL A 367 -4.62 0.16 -6.66
CA VAL A 367 -5.27 1.41 -6.25
C VAL A 367 -6.58 1.13 -5.52
N THR A 368 -7.37 0.18 -6.03
CA THR A 368 -8.66 -0.19 -5.43
C THR A 368 -8.47 -0.88 -4.09
N ILE A 369 -7.51 -1.81 -3.95
CA ILE A 369 -7.23 -2.49 -2.68
C ILE A 369 -6.82 -1.49 -1.60
N PHE A 370 -5.91 -0.57 -1.89
CA PHE A 370 -5.48 0.45 -0.94
C PHE A 370 -6.62 1.41 -0.58
N THR A 371 -7.45 1.81 -1.54
CA THR A 371 -8.63 2.65 -1.29
C THR A 371 -9.61 1.95 -0.34
N VAL A 372 -9.98 0.70 -0.65
CA VAL A 372 -10.87 -0.11 0.20
C VAL A 372 -10.26 -0.33 1.59
N GLY A 373 -8.96 -0.60 1.67
CA GLY A 373 -8.26 -0.74 2.94
C GLY A 373 -8.33 0.53 3.80
N GLY A 374 -8.22 1.70 3.17
CA GLY A 374 -8.41 3.00 3.81
C GLY A 374 -9.84 3.19 4.33
N ASP A 375 -10.83 2.92 3.48
CA ASP A 375 -12.27 3.08 3.81
C ASP A 375 -12.74 2.15 4.93
N LEU A 376 -12.14 0.96 5.04
CA LEU A 376 -12.48 -0.03 6.08
C LEU A 376 -11.72 0.23 7.39
N SER A 377 -10.65 1.00 7.35
CA SER A 377 -9.84 1.27 8.55
C SER A 377 -10.45 2.41 9.37
N PRO A 378 -10.47 2.30 10.72
CA PRO A 378 -10.76 3.45 11.56
C PRO A 378 -9.73 4.56 11.33
N SER A 379 -10.14 5.82 11.32
CA SER A 379 -9.25 6.97 11.11
C SER A 379 -8.07 7.00 12.10
N SER A 380 -8.29 6.52 13.34
CA SER A 380 -7.26 6.41 14.37
C SER A 380 -6.27 5.25 14.16
N ARG A 381 -6.45 4.39 13.15
CA ARG A 381 -5.64 3.19 12.90
C ARG A 381 -5.27 2.99 11.42
N SER A 382 -5.33 4.05 10.65
CA SER A 382 -5.01 4.02 9.21
C SER A 382 -3.55 3.64 8.94
N GLY A 383 -2.61 4.02 9.82
CA GLY A 383 -1.21 3.63 9.73
C GLY A 383 -1.02 2.13 9.85
N ALA A 384 -1.61 1.51 10.86
CA ALA A 384 -1.58 0.06 11.04
C ALA A 384 -2.21 -0.67 9.83
N ALA A 385 -3.35 -0.21 9.34
CA ALA A 385 -4.02 -0.82 8.19
C ALA A 385 -3.17 -0.73 6.92
N MET A 386 -2.67 0.44 6.57
CA MET A 386 -1.86 0.63 5.35
C MET A 386 -0.56 -0.16 5.39
N THR A 387 0.10 -0.23 6.55
CA THR A 387 1.33 -1.03 6.71
C THR A 387 1.06 -2.52 6.71
N MET A 388 -0.09 -2.99 7.23
CA MET A 388 -0.53 -4.40 7.10
C MET A 388 -0.70 -4.79 5.63
N LEU A 389 -1.34 -3.94 4.82
CA LEU A 389 -1.52 -4.18 3.39
C LEU A 389 -0.16 -4.29 2.68
N ALA A 390 0.75 -3.35 2.94
CA ALA A 390 2.08 -3.36 2.35
C ALA A 390 2.90 -4.58 2.81
N SER A 391 2.85 -4.96 4.08
CA SER A 391 3.53 -6.16 4.60
C SER A 391 2.96 -7.44 3.98
N ALA A 392 1.64 -7.52 3.78
CA ALA A 392 1.02 -8.64 3.10
C ALA A 392 1.52 -8.77 1.65
N ASN A 393 1.70 -7.65 0.95
CA ASN A 393 2.30 -7.63 -0.38
C ASN A 393 3.74 -8.19 -0.36
N VAL A 394 4.58 -7.74 0.57
CA VAL A 394 5.98 -8.22 0.72
C VAL A 394 6.03 -9.73 0.99
N VAL A 395 5.18 -10.21 1.91
CA VAL A 395 5.05 -11.65 2.19
C VAL A 395 4.58 -12.40 0.93
N GLY A 396 3.60 -11.84 0.22
CA GLY A 396 3.10 -12.40 -1.03
C GLY A 396 4.20 -12.53 -2.08
N VAL A 397 5.01 -11.48 -2.29
CA VAL A 397 6.16 -11.52 -3.23
C VAL A 397 7.12 -12.63 -2.87
N ALA A 398 7.48 -12.76 -1.59
CA ALA A 398 8.40 -13.80 -1.12
C ALA A 398 7.83 -15.22 -1.35
N LEU A 399 6.54 -15.43 -1.03
CA LEU A 399 5.85 -16.70 -1.27
C LEU A 399 5.74 -17.02 -2.76
N GLY A 400 5.32 -16.05 -3.57
CA GLY A 400 5.19 -16.20 -5.01
C GLY A 400 6.52 -16.53 -5.69
N ALA A 401 7.59 -15.84 -5.30
CA ALA A 401 8.93 -16.08 -5.81
C ALA A 401 9.46 -17.46 -5.39
N SER A 402 9.28 -17.85 -4.12
CA SER A 402 9.75 -19.14 -3.61
C SER A 402 9.04 -20.31 -4.27
N VAL A 403 7.71 -20.27 -4.33
CA VAL A 403 6.93 -21.33 -4.99
C VAL A 403 7.20 -21.33 -6.51
N GLY A 404 7.32 -20.14 -7.12
CA GLY A 404 7.66 -19.98 -8.54
C GLY A 404 9.00 -20.59 -8.89
N GLY A 405 10.02 -20.40 -8.07
CA GLY A 405 11.33 -21.01 -8.24
C GLY A 405 11.28 -22.53 -8.16
N GLN A 406 10.64 -23.08 -7.14
CA GLN A 406 10.49 -24.54 -6.98
C GLN A 406 9.72 -25.18 -8.15
N VAL A 407 8.67 -24.53 -8.64
CA VAL A 407 7.91 -25.05 -9.80
C VAL A 407 8.75 -24.94 -11.08
N ALA A 408 9.48 -23.85 -11.28
CA ALA A 408 10.35 -23.68 -12.45
C ALA A 408 11.46 -24.74 -12.49
N GLU A 409 12.08 -25.05 -11.33
CA GLU A 409 13.15 -26.05 -11.23
C GLU A 409 12.62 -27.49 -11.30
N GLY A 410 11.50 -27.79 -10.63
CA GLY A 410 10.97 -29.15 -10.50
C GLY A 410 10.06 -29.59 -11.65
N VAL A 411 9.29 -28.68 -12.26
CA VAL A 411 8.29 -29.00 -13.30
C VAL A 411 8.65 -28.34 -14.64
N GLY A 412 9.33 -27.21 -14.60
CA GLY A 412 9.77 -26.44 -15.75
C GLY A 412 9.21 -25.02 -15.81
N THR A 413 9.89 -24.18 -16.57
CA THR A 413 9.61 -22.74 -16.69
C THR A 413 8.18 -22.45 -17.13
N ALA A 414 7.65 -23.19 -18.10
CA ALA A 414 6.28 -23.02 -18.58
C ALA A 414 5.25 -23.19 -17.45
N ALA A 415 5.45 -24.17 -16.55
CA ALA A 415 4.55 -24.41 -15.43
C ALA A 415 4.59 -23.26 -14.40
N ALA A 416 5.73 -22.59 -14.23
CA ALA A 416 5.85 -21.47 -13.30
C ALA A 416 4.92 -20.31 -13.68
N PHE A 417 4.63 -20.10 -14.97
CA PHE A 417 3.66 -19.09 -15.42
C PHE A 417 2.19 -19.40 -15.04
N ALA A 418 1.86 -20.61 -14.57
CA ALA A 418 0.53 -20.89 -14.04
C ALA A 418 0.27 -20.19 -12.69
N LEU A 419 1.31 -19.94 -11.89
CA LEU A 419 1.17 -19.35 -10.56
C LEU A 419 0.61 -17.91 -10.58
N PRO A 420 1.03 -17.00 -11.49
CA PRO A 420 0.36 -15.71 -11.64
C PRO A 420 -1.14 -15.82 -11.92
N ALA A 421 -1.58 -16.80 -12.70
CA ALA A 421 -3.00 -17.03 -12.98
C ALA A 421 -3.75 -17.48 -11.71
N VAL A 422 -3.16 -18.37 -10.90
CA VAL A 422 -3.71 -18.76 -9.59
C VAL A 422 -3.83 -17.56 -8.66
N ALA A 423 -2.80 -16.73 -8.57
CA ALA A 423 -2.82 -15.50 -7.76
C ALA A 423 -3.90 -14.51 -8.24
N ALA A 424 -4.08 -14.37 -9.55
CA ALA A 424 -5.13 -13.54 -10.15
C ALA A 424 -6.54 -14.06 -9.83
N VAL A 425 -6.77 -15.37 -9.83
CA VAL A 425 -8.02 -15.99 -9.38
C VAL A 425 -8.28 -15.68 -7.90
N LEU A 426 -7.27 -15.77 -7.04
CA LEU A 426 -7.40 -15.39 -5.63
C LEU A 426 -7.79 -13.91 -5.48
N LEU A 427 -7.29 -13.01 -6.35
CA LEU A 427 -7.73 -11.62 -6.40
C LEU A 427 -9.21 -11.48 -6.78
N VAL A 428 -9.72 -12.28 -7.70
CA VAL A 428 -11.15 -12.30 -8.04
C VAL A 428 -11.97 -12.77 -6.83
N VAL A 429 -11.57 -13.87 -6.20
CA VAL A 429 -12.28 -14.45 -5.04
C VAL A 429 -12.33 -13.45 -3.88
N THR A 430 -11.20 -12.78 -3.58
CA THR A 430 -11.16 -11.75 -2.54
C THR A 430 -12.03 -10.54 -2.91
N GLY A 431 -12.04 -10.11 -4.17
CA GLY A 431 -12.93 -9.04 -4.65
C GLY A 431 -14.41 -9.38 -4.54
N LEU A 432 -14.79 -10.63 -4.85
CA LEU A 432 -16.17 -11.11 -4.71
C LEU A 432 -16.64 -11.16 -3.25
N SER A 433 -15.73 -11.42 -2.31
CA SER A 433 -16.03 -11.45 -0.88
C SER A 433 -16.26 -10.06 -0.26
N LEU A 434 -15.95 -8.97 -0.98
CA LEU A 434 -16.31 -7.62 -0.56
C LEU A 434 -17.83 -7.46 -0.52
N ARG A 435 -18.37 -7.09 0.66
CA ARG A 435 -19.77 -6.74 0.77
C ARG A 435 -20.04 -5.47 -0.03
N SER A 436 -21.00 -5.50 -0.94
CA SER A 436 -21.50 -4.31 -1.63
C SER A 436 -22.07 -3.37 -0.57
N ARG A 437 -21.42 -2.24 -0.28
CA ARG A 437 -22.15 -1.14 0.34
C ARG A 437 -23.11 -0.63 -0.72
N PRO A 438 -24.43 -0.49 -0.41
CA PRO A 438 -25.33 0.18 -1.33
C PRO A 438 -24.70 1.55 -1.64
N ALA A 439 -24.64 1.91 -2.92
CA ALA A 439 -24.32 3.27 -3.30
C ALA A 439 -25.22 4.18 -2.47
N HIS A 440 -24.69 5.22 -1.86
CA HIS A 440 -25.53 6.24 -1.23
C HIS A 440 -26.47 6.70 -2.34
N VAL A 441 -27.72 6.24 -2.27
CA VAL A 441 -28.80 6.75 -3.10
C VAL A 441 -28.98 8.17 -2.61
N ASP A 442 -28.65 9.10 -3.48
CA ASP A 442 -28.88 10.52 -3.26
C ASP A 442 -30.41 10.72 -3.17
N THR A 443 -30.95 10.64 -1.96
CA THR A 443 -32.40 10.80 -1.69
C THR A 443 -32.84 12.27 -1.80
N THR A 444 -32.07 13.12 -2.46
CA THR A 444 -32.43 14.52 -2.75
C THR A 444 -33.32 14.71 -3.98
N ALA A 445 -33.77 13.64 -4.65
CA ALA A 445 -34.85 13.71 -5.62
C ALA A 445 -36.21 13.46 -4.91
N LEU A 446 -36.55 14.31 -3.93
CA LEU A 446 -37.96 14.44 -3.52
C LEU A 446 -38.70 15.14 -4.66
N PRO A 447 -39.82 14.58 -5.16
CA PRO A 447 -40.68 15.30 -6.08
C PRO A 447 -41.19 16.59 -5.42
N PRO A 448 -41.39 17.67 -6.17
CA PRO A 448 -41.93 18.91 -5.61
C PRO A 448 -43.28 18.61 -4.94
N ALA A 449 -43.42 19.16 -3.73
CA ALA A 449 -44.67 19.05 -2.99
C ALA A 449 -45.85 19.50 -3.88
N PRO A 450 -47.00 18.79 -3.90
CA PRO A 450 -48.16 19.21 -4.67
C PRO A 450 -48.60 20.58 -4.12
N GLY A 451 -48.68 21.56 -5.05
CA GLY A 451 -49.08 22.91 -4.73
C GLY A 451 -50.47 22.91 -4.09
N VAL A 452 -50.58 23.60 -2.96
CA VAL A 452 -51.85 24.01 -2.39
C VAL A 452 -52.37 25.13 -3.27
N VAL A 453 -53.47 24.87 -3.97
CA VAL A 453 -54.29 25.86 -4.67
C VAL A 453 -55.23 26.52 -3.65
#